data_9223c88c42a3b95040624d620e04ecd9
#
_entry.id   9223c88c42a3b95040624d620e04ecd9
#
_cell.length_a   1.000
_cell.length_b   1.000
_cell.length_c   1.000
_cell.angle_alpha   90.00
_cell.angle_beta   90.00
_cell.angle_gamma   90.00
#
_symmetry.space_group_name_H-M   'P 1'
#
loop_
_entity.id
_entity.type
_entity.pdbx_description
1 polymer ?
#
loop_
_entity_poly.entity_id
_entity_poly.type
_entity_poly.pdbx_seq_one_letter_code
_entity_poly.pdbx_strand_id
1 'polypeptide(L)'
;MASSNTQPEEPITIPQDRDGVAYLYGHPLLNSLSPPLHAAIYNHLGLNWIQIPLSSVCGTSATYPPPYTRSPPIDTFLSSIRANPKFVGSSVTMPWKVAIMPHLDDLTEDARQAGACNTIFLRDNADGSRSYVGTNTDCIGVREALVQNTPNAAERFAGKPALVVGGGGTARSAIYVMRKWLGASKIYIVNRDASEVQAIMEEDQQRNPSADKAPLIPVTDPEVAKTLETPAAIVSGIPNYPPKTEEEIRARNVLTALLGAKEDGKPKGVILEMCYHPVVWTEIAQLADAAGWKVIVGSEALLWQGLEQAKLWTGKDVVAVPGLLDMVKEMVAKNLAEREKATL
;
A
#
# COMPACT_ATOMS: atom_id res chain seq x y z
N MET A 1 -27.36 7.75 -27.04
CA MET A 1 -26.17 8.57 -26.71
C MET A 1 -25.98 8.45 -25.20
N ALA A 2 -25.08 7.56 -24.74
CA ALA A 2 -24.75 7.47 -23.33
C ALA A 2 -23.87 8.68 -22.99
N SER A 3 -24.36 9.56 -22.12
CA SER A 3 -23.56 10.65 -21.55
C SER A 3 -22.40 10.00 -20.81
N SER A 4 -21.18 10.20 -21.29
CA SER A 4 -19.97 9.85 -20.57
C SER A 4 -19.94 10.71 -19.30
N ASN A 5 -20.43 10.16 -18.21
CA ASN A 5 -20.40 10.80 -16.89
C ASN A 5 -18.96 10.69 -16.34
N THR A 6 -18.02 11.33 -17.02
CA THR A 6 -16.63 11.42 -16.55
C THR A 6 -16.62 12.40 -15.41
N GLN A 7 -16.27 11.89 -14.21
CA GLN A 7 -16.05 12.74 -13.04
C GLN A 7 -15.01 13.82 -13.37
N PRO A 8 -15.22 15.07 -12.93
CA PRO A 8 -14.27 16.15 -13.15
C PRO A 8 -12.91 15.83 -12.48
N GLU A 9 -11.85 16.44 -13.00
CA GLU A 9 -10.51 16.33 -12.44
C GLU A 9 -10.34 17.29 -11.26
N GLU A 10 -9.63 16.84 -10.23
CA GLU A 10 -9.27 17.69 -9.08
C GLU A 10 -8.27 18.77 -9.54
N PRO A 11 -8.53 20.05 -9.27
CA PRO A 11 -7.58 21.12 -9.59
C PRO A 11 -6.33 21.01 -8.69
N ILE A 12 -5.14 21.17 -9.30
CA ILE A 12 -3.89 21.19 -8.55
C ILE A 12 -3.63 22.61 -8.06
N THR A 13 -3.72 22.81 -6.74
CA THR A 13 -3.53 24.11 -6.11
C THR A 13 -2.15 24.23 -5.46
N ILE A 14 -1.60 25.46 -5.45
CA ILE A 14 -0.34 25.80 -4.78
C ILE A 14 -0.64 26.84 -3.71
N PRO A 15 -0.82 26.44 -2.43
CA PRO A 15 -1.10 27.37 -1.35
C PRO A 15 0.04 28.38 -1.18
N GLN A 16 -0.31 29.67 -1.12
CA GLN A 16 0.69 30.74 -0.99
C GLN A 16 1.23 30.87 0.43
N ASP A 17 0.47 30.47 1.42
CA ASP A 17 0.76 30.53 2.85
C ASP A 17 1.56 29.32 3.38
N ARG A 18 1.98 28.40 2.50
CA ARG A 18 2.77 27.21 2.86
C ARG A 18 4.19 27.31 2.31
N ASP A 19 5.15 26.76 3.06
CA ASP A 19 6.56 26.72 2.65
C ASP A 19 6.89 25.47 1.85
N GLY A 20 6.16 24.37 2.09
CA GLY A 20 6.30 23.12 1.37
C GLY A 20 4.94 22.48 1.07
N VAL A 21 4.82 21.90 -0.14
CA VAL A 21 3.60 21.25 -0.60
C VAL A 21 3.92 19.83 -1.07
N ALA A 22 3.37 18.87 -0.37
CA ALA A 22 3.29 17.49 -0.84
C ALA A 22 1.90 17.23 -1.44
N TYR A 23 1.80 16.21 -2.29
CA TYR A 23 0.49 15.75 -2.80
C TYR A 23 0.24 14.29 -2.45
N LEU A 24 -1.04 13.92 -2.40
CA LEU A 24 -1.49 12.55 -2.45
C LEU A 24 -2.20 12.34 -3.78
N TYR A 25 -1.56 11.59 -4.68
CA TYR A 25 -1.97 11.42 -6.07
C TYR A 25 -2.57 10.04 -6.33
N GLY A 26 -3.80 10.01 -6.82
CA GLY A 26 -4.58 8.81 -7.12
C GLY A 26 -6.06 9.01 -6.79
N HIS A 27 -6.84 7.95 -6.84
CA HIS A 27 -8.24 7.92 -6.42
C HIS A 27 -8.70 6.48 -6.17
N PRO A 28 -9.61 6.22 -5.21
CA PRO A 28 -10.30 7.17 -4.31
C PRO A 28 -9.40 7.61 -3.14
N LEU A 29 -9.56 8.84 -2.63
CA LEU A 29 -8.70 9.40 -1.58
C LEU A 29 -9.43 9.84 -0.31
N LEU A 30 -10.75 10.03 -0.34
CA LEU A 30 -11.49 10.67 0.75
C LEU A 30 -11.33 9.98 2.11
N ASN A 31 -11.03 8.68 2.11
CA ASN A 31 -10.81 7.90 3.33
C ASN A 31 -9.32 7.70 3.66
N SER A 32 -8.40 8.37 2.97
CA SER A 32 -6.97 8.22 3.26
C SER A 32 -6.60 8.89 4.59
N LEU A 33 -5.79 8.20 5.40
CA LEU A 33 -5.18 8.77 6.61
C LEU A 33 -3.81 9.41 6.31
N SER A 34 -3.34 9.41 5.06
CA SER A 34 -2.05 9.99 4.70
C SER A 34 -1.99 11.51 4.97
N PRO A 35 -2.97 12.34 4.57
CA PRO A 35 -2.92 13.77 4.88
C PRO A 35 -2.87 14.09 6.39
N PRO A 36 -3.73 13.55 7.27
CA PRO A 36 -3.63 13.81 8.69
C PRO A 36 -2.33 13.27 9.32
N LEU A 37 -1.80 12.16 8.84
CA LEU A 37 -0.51 11.61 9.28
C LEU A 37 0.63 12.59 8.96
N HIS A 38 0.73 13.07 7.74
CA HIS A 38 1.78 14.02 7.35
C HIS A 38 1.59 15.38 8.04
N ALA A 39 0.35 15.84 8.24
CA ALA A 39 0.08 17.07 9.00
C ALA A 39 0.61 16.96 10.43
N ALA A 40 0.38 15.84 11.12
CA ALA A 40 0.89 15.60 12.45
C ALA A 40 2.43 15.60 12.49
N ILE A 41 3.07 14.94 11.53
CA ILE A 41 4.54 14.92 11.40
C ILE A 41 5.08 16.33 11.15
N TYR A 42 4.52 17.06 10.19
CA TYR A 42 5.00 18.41 9.85
C TYR A 42 4.85 19.37 11.04
N ASN A 43 3.72 19.32 11.74
CA ASN A 43 3.49 20.13 12.94
C ASN A 43 4.51 19.81 14.04
N HIS A 44 4.79 18.54 14.30
CA HIS A 44 5.78 18.13 15.32
C HIS A 44 7.20 18.59 14.96
N LEU A 45 7.52 18.61 13.66
CA LEU A 45 8.82 19.11 13.14
C LEU A 45 8.89 20.63 13.04
N GLY A 46 7.83 21.37 13.33
CA GLY A 46 7.75 22.83 13.17
C GLY A 46 7.78 23.28 11.69
N LEU A 47 7.32 22.44 10.77
CA LEU A 47 7.28 22.73 9.34
C LEU A 47 5.92 23.28 8.94
N ASN A 48 5.90 24.41 8.25
CA ASN A 48 4.68 24.98 7.65
C ASN A 48 4.37 24.30 6.30
N TRP A 49 4.27 22.97 6.30
CA TRP A 49 4.02 22.16 5.13
C TRP A 49 2.61 21.57 5.14
N ILE A 50 2.15 21.15 3.96
CA ILE A 50 0.85 20.49 3.79
C ILE A 50 0.95 19.34 2.79
N GLN A 51 0.13 18.29 3.00
CA GLN A 51 -0.14 17.28 1.96
C GLN A 51 -1.57 17.46 1.47
N ILE A 52 -1.74 17.65 0.15
CA ILE A 52 -3.02 17.91 -0.51
C ILE A 52 -3.47 16.67 -1.28
N PRO A 53 -4.65 16.10 -0.98
CA PRO A 53 -5.23 15.03 -1.78
C PRO A 53 -5.72 15.56 -3.14
N LEU A 54 -5.40 14.86 -4.22
CA LEU A 54 -5.79 15.23 -5.59
C LEU A 54 -6.98 14.41 -6.09
N SER A 55 -7.95 14.19 -5.25
CA SER A 55 -9.25 13.59 -5.59
C SER A 55 -10.20 13.70 -4.40
N SER A 56 -11.47 13.93 -4.66
CA SER A 56 -12.53 13.85 -3.64
C SER A 56 -13.35 12.55 -3.74
N VAL A 57 -12.97 11.61 -4.62
CA VAL A 57 -13.64 10.30 -4.72
C VAL A 57 -13.45 9.52 -3.42
N CYS A 58 -14.57 8.99 -2.89
CA CYS A 58 -14.58 8.07 -1.77
C CYS A 58 -14.59 6.62 -2.27
N GLY A 59 -13.85 5.74 -1.60
CA GLY A 59 -13.87 4.29 -1.91
C GLY A 59 -15.16 3.57 -1.51
N THR A 60 -15.97 4.21 -0.64
CA THR A 60 -17.30 3.73 -0.25
C THR A 60 -18.35 4.68 -0.81
N SER A 61 -19.25 4.18 -1.62
CA SER A 61 -20.33 5.00 -2.17
C SER A 61 -21.21 5.57 -1.07
N ALA A 62 -21.71 6.80 -1.28
CA ALA A 62 -22.92 7.37 -0.68
C ALA A 62 -22.78 8.34 0.51
N THR A 63 -21.64 8.54 1.15
CA THR A 63 -21.59 9.45 2.33
C THR A 63 -21.28 10.91 1.99
N TYR A 64 -20.83 11.22 0.78
CA TYR A 64 -20.47 12.57 0.39
C TYR A 64 -21.29 13.04 -0.82
N PRO A 65 -21.79 14.28 -0.83
CA PRO A 65 -22.55 14.79 -1.94
C PRO A 65 -21.67 14.99 -3.19
N PRO A 66 -22.15 14.62 -4.38
CA PRO A 66 -21.47 14.95 -5.64
C PRO A 66 -21.43 16.47 -5.86
N PRO A 67 -20.55 16.99 -6.74
CA PRO A 67 -19.70 16.21 -7.65
C PRO A 67 -18.42 15.69 -7.00
N TYR A 68 -18.06 14.42 -7.28
CA TYR A 68 -16.75 13.89 -6.91
C TYR A 68 -15.73 14.22 -8.00
N THR A 69 -14.50 14.50 -7.59
CA THR A 69 -13.36 14.71 -8.49
C THR A 69 -12.44 13.50 -8.48
N ARG A 70 -11.89 13.16 -9.63
CA ARG A 70 -10.82 12.15 -9.75
C ARG A 70 -9.46 12.84 -9.84
N SER A 71 -8.39 12.09 -9.61
CA SER A 71 -7.04 12.60 -9.82
C SER A 71 -6.81 12.97 -11.29
N PRO A 72 -6.06 14.07 -11.56
CA PRO A 72 -5.72 14.47 -12.91
C PRO A 72 -4.86 13.42 -13.64
N PRO A 73 -4.76 13.47 -14.99
CA PRO A 73 -3.85 12.64 -15.75
C PRO A 73 -2.39 12.81 -15.32
N ILE A 74 -1.56 11.79 -15.56
CA ILE A 74 -0.13 11.78 -15.16
C ILE A 74 0.62 12.99 -15.71
N ASP A 75 0.44 13.31 -17.00
CA ASP A 75 1.15 14.43 -17.64
C ASP A 75 0.77 15.78 -17.03
N THR A 76 -0.51 15.99 -16.72
CA THR A 76 -1.00 17.19 -16.02
C THR A 76 -0.40 17.27 -14.62
N PHE A 77 -0.41 16.17 -13.88
CA PHE A 77 0.16 16.12 -12.55
C PHE A 77 1.66 16.42 -12.57
N LEU A 78 2.45 15.74 -13.42
CA LEU A 78 3.88 15.92 -13.49
C LEU A 78 4.28 17.32 -13.94
N SER A 79 3.58 17.87 -14.92
CA SER A 79 3.80 19.26 -15.36
C SER A 79 3.56 20.25 -14.22
N SER A 80 2.50 20.04 -13.45
CA SER A 80 2.14 20.91 -12.31
C SER A 80 3.16 20.85 -11.18
N ILE A 81 3.63 19.64 -10.79
CA ILE A 81 4.62 19.52 -9.73
C ILE A 81 5.99 20.06 -10.15
N ARG A 82 6.36 19.91 -11.43
CA ARG A 82 7.61 20.48 -11.96
C ARG A 82 7.58 22.01 -11.99
N ALA A 83 6.40 22.62 -12.20
CA ALA A 83 6.22 24.06 -12.15
C ALA A 83 6.06 24.61 -10.71
N ASN A 84 5.88 23.77 -9.72
CA ASN A 84 5.66 24.18 -8.33
C ASN A 84 6.99 24.33 -7.56
N PRO A 85 7.47 25.55 -7.25
CA PRO A 85 8.71 25.74 -6.50
C PRO A 85 8.63 25.27 -5.05
N LYS A 86 7.42 25.10 -4.51
CA LYS A 86 7.17 24.61 -3.13
C LYS A 86 6.96 23.10 -3.06
N PHE A 87 7.04 22.38 -4.19
CA PHE A 87 6.89 20.94 -4.20
C PHE A 87 8.01 20.25 -3.43
N VAL A 88 7.63 19.39 -2.48
CA VAL A 88 8.57 18.62 -1.64
C VAL A 88 8.48 17.12 -1.89
N GLY A 89 7.37 16.63 -2.44
CA GLY A 89 7.17 15.23 -2.74
C GLY A 89 5.71 14.84 -2.96
N SER A 90 5.47 13.59 -3.31
CA SER A 90 4.09 13.07 -3.46
C SER A 90 3.98 11.61 -3.06
N SER A 91 2.92 11.28 -2.33
CA SER A 91 2.43 9.91 -2.29
C SER A 91 1.70 9.59 -3.58
N VAL A 92 1.86 8.37 -4.09
CA VAL A 92 1.17 7.84 -5.26
C VAL A 92 0.39 6.60 -4.87
N THR A 93 -0.89 6.55 -5.21
CA THR A 93 -1.75 5.40 -4.93
C THR A 93 -2.46 4.91 -6.20
N MET A 94 -3.37 3.97 -6.03
CA MET A 94 -4.22 3.45 -7.10
C MET A 94 -4.88 4.61 -7.87
N PRO A 95 -4.97 4.52 -9.22
CA PRO A 95 -4.51 3.44 -10.07
C PRO A 95 -3.06 3.64 -10.59
N TRP A 96 -2.31 4.63 -10.11
CA TRP A 96 -1.13 5.19 -10.76
C TRP A 96 0.21 4.55 -10.36
N LYS A 97 0.28 3.71 -9.34
CA LYS A 97 1.55 3.17 -8.79
C LYS A 97 2.46 2.49 -9.83
N VAL A 98 1.89 1.87 -10.86
CA VAL A 98 2.64 1.24 -11.95
C VAL A 98 2.81 2.21 -13.11
N ALA A 99 1.71 2.84 -13.53
CA ALA A 99 1.67 3.68 -14.72
C ALA A 99 2.57 4.94 -14.64
N ILE A 100 2.84 5.46 -13.44
CA ILE A 100 3.67 6.67 -13.27
C ILE A 100 5.16 6.41 -13.46
N MET A 101 5.62 5.16 -13.27
CA MET A 101 7.05 4.83 -13.24
C MET A 101 7.83 5.29 -14.48
N PRO A 102 7.37 5.03 -15.73
CA PRO A 102 8.11 5.44 -16.93
C PRO A 102 8.18 6.96 -17.16
N HIS A 103 7.41 7.75 -16.40
CA HIS A 103 7.35 9.21 -16.54
C HIS A 103 8.25 9.95 -15.54
N LEU A 104 8.93 9.23 -14.64
CA LEU A 104 9.84 9.80 -13.64
C LEU A 104 11.28 9.83 -14.17
N ASP A 105 12.09 10.74 -13.62
CA ASP A 105 13.47 10.94 -14.07
C ASP A 105 14.36 9.76 -13.66
N ASP A 106 14.07 9.15 -12.50
CA ASP A 106 14.77 7.97 -12.00
C ASP A 106 13.87 7.17 -11.04
N LEU A 107 14.27 5.93 -10.76
CA LEU A 107 13.62 5.06 -9.79
C LEU A 107 14.65 4.47 -8.85
N THR A 108 14.30 4.30 -7.58
CA THR A 108 15.13 3.51 -6.66
C THR A 108 15.10 2.03 -7.03
N GLU A 109 16.09 1.29 -6.54
CA GLU A 109 16.17 -0.16 -6.80
C GLU A 109 14.93 -0.90 -6.28
N ASP A 110 14.41 -0.52 -5.10
CA ASP A 110 13.20 -1.11 -4.53
C ASP A 110 11.98 -0.90 -5.43
N ALA A 111 11.80 0.31 -5.99
CA ALA A 111 10.72 0.59 -6.93
C ALA A 111 10.88 -0.20 -8.24
N ARG A 112 12.11 -0.30 -8.77
CA ARG A 112 12.40 -1.07 -9.99
C ARG A 112 12.09 -2.55 -9.79
N GLN A 113 12.59 -3.15 -8.72
CA GLN A 113 12.40 -4.58 -8.45
C GLN A 113 10.96 -4.91 -8.05
N ALA A 114 10.32 -4.07 -7.26
CA ALA A 114 8.90 -4.26 -6.93
C ALA A 114 7.99 -4.04 -8.15
N GLY A 115 8.38 -3.17 -9.09
CA GLY A 115 7.54 -2.82 -10.24
C GLY A 115 6.34 -1.96 -9.86
N ALA A 116 6.47 -1.16 -8.81
CA ALA A 116 5.46 -0.20 -8.37
C ALA A 116 6.13 0.97 -7.62
N CYS A 117 5.58 2.17 -7.78
CA CYS A 117 6.01 3.40 -7.14
C CYS A 117 4.86 3.98 -6.34
N ASN A 118 5.03 4.17 -5.02
CA ASN A 118 4.05 4.83 -4.17
C ASN A 118 4.49 6.21 -3.69
N THR A 119 5.71 6.64 -4.03
CA THR A 119 6.32 7.87 -3.49
C THR A 119 7.20 8.52 -4.53
N ILE A 120 7.05 9.83 -4.71
CA ILE A 120 7.96 10.69 -5.47
C ILE A 120 8.69 11.59 -4.47
N PHE A 121 10.00 11.69 -4.61
CA PHE A 121 10.83 12.62 -3.86
C PHE A 121 11.81 13.34 -4.79
N LEU A 122 12.39 14.43 -4.30
CA LEU A 122 13.37 15.22 -5.04
C LEU A 122 14.81 14.80 -4.68
N ARG A 123 15.65 14.71 -5.69
CA ARG A 123 17.08 14.53 -5.54
C ARG A 123 17.80 15.68 -6.24
N ASP A 124 18.62 16.42 -5.49
CA ASP A 124 19.44 17.48 -6.05
C ASP A 124 20.59 16.87 -6.84
N ASN A 125 20.83 17.40 -8.04
CA ASN A 125 21.90 16.99 -8.93
C ASN A 125 23.10 17.93 -8.78
N ALA A 126 24.28 17.46 -9.20
CA ALA A 126 25.51 18.25 -9.11
C ALA A 126 25.50 19.56 -9.95
N ASP A 127 24.66 19.63 -10.97
CA ASP A 127 24.46 20.81 -11.82
C ASP A 127 23.41 21.80 -11.26
N GLY A 128 22.88 21.56 -10.07
CA GLY A 128 21.86 22.38 -9.43
C GLY A 128 20.44 22.12 -9.90
N SER A 129 20.22 21.21 -10.85
CA SER A 129 18.89 20.73 -11.22
C SER A 129 18.33 19.72 -10.20
N ARG A 130 17.03 19.45 -10.25
CA ARG A 130 16.38 18.46 -9.40
C ARG A 130 15.76 17.34 -10.23
N SER A 131 16.02 16.10 -9.83
CA SER A 131 15.38 14.90 -10.38
C SER A 131 14.17 14.51 -9.53
N TYR A 132 13.09 14.14 -10.21
CA TYR A 132 11.87 13.58 -9.60
C TYR A 132 12.01 12.05 -9.58
N VAL A 133 12.37 11.54 -8.41
CA VAL A 133 12.73 10.12 -8.23
C VAL A 133 11.57 9.35 -7.62
N GLY A 134 11.21 8.23 -8.24
CA GLY A 134 10.21 7.31 -7.73
C GLY A 134 10.81 6.26 -6.78
N THR A 135 10.12 5.98 -5.68
CA THR A 135 10.45 4.89 -4.76
C THR A 135 9.20 4.16 -4.28
N ASN A 136 9.39 3.08 -3.52
CA ASN A 136 8.28 2.29 -2.99
C ASN A 136 8.38 2.14 -1.47
N THR A 137 7.79 3.08 -0.74
CA THR A 137 7.75 3.05 0.72
C THR A 137 6.70 2.06 1.27
N ASP A 138 5.77 1.53 0.44
CA ASP A 138 4.91 0.42 0.85
C ASP A 138 5.74 -0.81 1.23
N CYS A 139 6.89 -1.01 0.59
CA CYS A 139 7.80 -2.10 0.96
C CYS A 139 8.29 -1.94 2.40
N ILE A 140 8.64 -0.73 2.83
CA ILE A 140 9.00 -0.44 4.22
C ILE A 140 7.79 -0.68 5.13
N GLY A 141 6.61 -0.17 4.74
CA GLY A 141 5.37 -0.36 5.49
C GLY A 141 5.03 -1.82 5.74
N VAL A 142 5.06 -2.65 4.70
CA VAL A 142 4.80 -4.09 4.81
C VAL A 142 5.85 -4.79 5.66
N ARG A 143 7.15 -4.51 5.44
CA ARG A 143 8.24 -5.10 6.23
C ARG A 143 8.08 -4.79 7.71
N GLU A 144 8.00 -3.51 8.06
CA GLU A 144 7.95 -3.08 9.46
C GLU A 144 6.67 -3.57 10.15
N ALA A 145 5.51 -3.51 9.48
CA ALA A 145 4.29 -4.05 10.04
C ALA A 145 4.42 -5.54 10.40
N LEU A 146 5.02 -6.34 9.53
CA LEU A 146 5.24 -7.77 9.80
C LEU A 146 6.30 -8.01 10.87
N VAL A 147 7.45 -7.34 10.80
CA VAL A 147 8.60 -7.57 11.67
C VAL A 147 8.33 -7.08 13.10
N GLN A 148 7.80 -5.87 13.26
CA GLN A 148 7.51 -5.27 14.57
C GLN A 148 6.41 -6.01 15.33
N ASN A 149 5.51 -6.67 14.60
CA ASN A 149 4.40 -7.40 15.18
C ASN A 149 4.65 -8.93 15.30
N THR A 150 5.82 -9.43 14.93
CA THR A 150 6.12 -10.86 14.94
C THR A 150 7.40 -11.13 15.73
N PRO A 151 7.33 -11.72 16.92
CA PRO A 151 8.53 -12.15 17.64
C PRO A 151 9.38 -13.11 16.80
N ASN A 152 10.69 -12.91 16.77
CA ASN A 152 11.64 -13.72 15.98
C ASN A 152 11.27 -13.80 14.49
N ALA A 153 10.83 -12.68 13.89
CA ALA A 153 10.31 -12.59 12.52
C ALA A 153 11.25 -13.25 11.48
N ALA A 154 12.56 -13.03 11.59
CA ALA A 154 13.54 -13.60 10.67
C ALA A 154 13.48 -15.16 10.64
N GLU A 155 13.42 -15.81 11.80
CA GLU A 155 13.32 -17.26 11.90
C GLU A 155 11.95 -17.80 11.48
N ARG A 156 10.90 -17.02 11.74
CA ARG A 156 9.53 -17.43 11.44
C ARG A 156 9.20 -17.36 9.95
N PHE A 157 9.81 -16.45 9.21
CA PHE A 157 9.49 -16.23 7.80
C PHE A 157 10.50 -16.87 6.83
N ALA A 158 11.80 -16.88 7.18
CA ALA A 158 12.84 -17.39 6.29
C ALA A 158 12.62 -18.87 5.95
N GLY A 159 12.71 -19.19 4.66
CA GLY A 159 12.52 -20.56 4.15
C GLY A 159 11.09 -21.08 4.22
N LYS A 160 10.10 -20.24 4.60
CA LYS A 160 8.69 -20.63 4.68
C LYS A 160 7.91 -20.06 3.48
N PRO A 161 6.78 -20.68 3.12
CA PRO A 161 5.86 -20.10 2.14
C PRO A 161 5.27 -18.78 2.64
N ALA A 162 4.96 -17.89 1.71
CA ALA A 162 4.15 -16.70 1.94
C ALA A 162 2.92 -16.69 1.03
N LEU A 163 1.93 -15.86 1.37
CA LEU A 163 0.73 -15.65 0.55
C LEU A 163 0.54 -14.16 0.31
N VAL A 164 0.25 -13.80 -0.94
CA VAL A 164 -0.16 -12.45 -1.33
C VAL A 164 -1.55 -12.53 -1.96
N VAL A 165 -2.47 -11.71 -1.46
CA VAL A 165 -3.85 -11.61 -1.95
C VAL A 165 -4.03 -10.27 -2.64
N GLY A 166 -4.30 -10.29 -3.93
CA GLY A 166 -4.46 -9.11 -4.80
C GLY A 166 -3.54 -9.12 -6.00
N GLY A 167 -3.77 -8.19 -6.95
CA GLY A 167 -3.05 -8.06 -8.23
C GLY A 167 -2.45 -6.69 -8.51
N GLY A 168 -2.67 -5.70 -7.63
CA GLY A 168 -2.24 -4.31 -7.82
C GLY A 168 -0.82 -3.99 -7.34
N GLY A 169 -0.52 -2.70 -7.22
CA GLY A 169 0.79 -2.22 -6.75
C GLY A 169 1.16 -2.71 -5.35
N THR A 170 0.20 -2.84 -4.44
CA THR A 170 0.42 -3.37 -3.09
C THR A 170 0.86 -4.84 -3.12
N ALA A 171 0.26 -5.65 -4.00
CA ALA A 171 0.68 -7.05 -4.17
C ALA A 171 2.13 -7.15 -4.66
N ARG A 172 2.55 -6.29 -5.61
CA ARG A 172 3.93 -6.19 -6.09
C ARG A 172 4.90 -5.84 -4.96
N SER A 173 4.57 -4.86 -4.13
CA SER A 173 5.35 -4.50 -2.94
C SER A 173 5.48 -5.66 -1.96
N ALA A 174 4.37 -6.35 -1.69
CA ALA A 174 4.35 -7.52 -0.81
C ALA A 174 5.23 -8.66 -1.34
N ILE A 175 5.15 -9.00 -2.64
CA ILE A 175 5.98 -10.01 -3.28
C ILE A 175 7.47 -9.67 -3.11
N TYR A 176 7.84 -8.42 -3.36
CA TYR A 176 9.22 -7.95 -3.18
C TYR A 176 9.70 -8.16 -1.73
N VAL A 177 8.92 -7.69 -0.75
CA VAL A 177 9.23 -7.81 0.68
C VAL A 177 9.36 -9.27 1.11
N MET A 178 8.37 -10.11 0.77
CA MET A 178 8.37 -11.53 1.13
C MET A 178 9.61 -12.25 0.60
N ARG A 179 10.01 -11.94 -0.63
CA ARG A 179 11.18 -12.55 -1.27
C ARG A 179 12.48 -11.97 -0.76
N LYS A 180 12.66 -10.65 -0.86
CA LYS A 180 13.96 -9.99 -0.68
C LYS A 180 14.34 -9.83 0.78
N TRP A 181 13.38 -9.51 1.64
CA TRP A 181 13.66 -9.15 3.03
C TRP A 181 13.23 -10.21 4.05
N LEU A 182 12.21 -11.00 3.73
CA LEU A 182 11.71 -12.03 4.65
C LEU A 182 12.15 -13.44 4.25
N GLY A 183 12.78 -13.62 3.08
CA GLY A 183 13.38 -14.89 2.67
C GLY A 183 12.36 -16.01 2.43
N ALA A 184 11.17 -15.69 1.94
CA ALA A 184 10.16 -16.69 1.61
C ALA A 184 10.69 -17.72 0.60
N SER A 185 10.40 -19.02 0.83
CA SER A 185 10.80 -20.10 -0.08
C SER A 185 9.96 -20.16 -1.36
N LYS A 186 8.70 -19.73 -1.30
CA LYS A 186 7.74 -19.63 -2.38
C LYS A 186 6.66 -18.63 -1.99
N ILE A 187 5.96 -18.06 -2.98
CA ILE A 187 4.90 -17.08 -2.74
C ILE A 187 3.66 -17.53 -3.49
N TYR A 188 2.62 -17.87 -2.75
CA TYR A 188 1.29 -18.12 -3.30
C TYR A 188 0.65 -16.79 -3.69
N ILE A 189 -0.06 -16.74 -4.80
CA ILE A 189 -0.83 -15.57 -5.23
C ILE A 189 -2.28 -15.96 -5.40
N VAL A 190 -3.16 -15.21 -4.75
CA VAL A 190 -4.62 -15.32 -4.88
C VAL A 190 -5.17 -14.00 -5.38
N ASN A 191 -5.84 -14.01 -6.52
CA ASN A 191 -6.54 -12.86 -7.07
C ASN A 191 -7.78 -13.31 -7.84
N ARG A 192 -8.78 -12.43 -7.94
CA ARG A 192 -9.98 -12.66 -8.76
C ARG A 192 -9.66 -12.64 -10.26
N ASP A 193 -8.75 -11.79 -10.68
CA ASP A 193 -8.37 -11.56 -12.07
C ASP A 193 -7.07 -12.31 -12.41
N ALA A 194 -7.21 -13.35 -13.25
CA ALA A 194 -6.08 -14.15 -13.70
C ALA A 194 -5.11 -13.35 -14.60
N SER A 195 -5.62 -12.34 -15.32
CA SER A 195 -4.79 -11.51 -16.21
C SER A 195 -3.86 -10.61 -15.41
N GLU A 196 -4.30 -10.07 -14.26
CA GLU A 196 -3.46 -9.32 -13.33
C GLU A 196 -2.34 -10.20 -12.75
N VAL A 197 -2.65 -11.45 -12.41
CA VAL A 197 -1.64 -12.41 -11.90
C VAL A 197 -0.62 -12.72 -12.97
N GLN A 198 -1.08 -12.99 -14.20
CA GLN A 198 -0.20 -13.25 -15.33
C GLN A 198 0.74 -12.08 -15.62
N ALA A 199 0.21 -10.85 -15.60
CA ALA A 199 1.02 -9.65 -15.79
C ALA A 199 2.09 -9.49 -14.69
N ILE A 200 1.74 -9.74 -13.42
CA ILE A 200 2.73 -9.75 -12.33
C ILE A 200 3.85 -10.76 -12.59
N MET A 201 3.51 -11.98 -13.00
CA MET A 201 4.49 -13.05 -13.21
C MET A 201 5.43 -12.74 -14.38
N GLU A 202 4.88 -12.25 -15.51
CA GLU A 202 5.66 -11.86 -16.69
C GLU A 202 6.60 -10.69 -16.39
N GLU A 203 6.09 -9.65 -15.78
CA GLU A 203 6.89 -8.49 -15.39
C GLU A 203 7.94 -8.83 -14.31
N ASP A 204 7.60 -9.69 -13.36
CA ASP A 204 8.57 -10.18 -12.37
C ASP A 204 9.69 -11.00 -13.01
N GLN A 205 9.36 -11.83 -13.99
CA GLN A 205 10.37 -12.60 -14.75
C GLN A 205 11.32 -11.69 -15.53
N GLN A 206 10.81 -10.60 -16.10
CA GLN A 206 11.62 -9.61 -16.81
C GLN A 206 12.55 -8.82 -15.88
N ARG A 207 12.02 -8.39 -14.71
CA ARG A 207 12.79 -7.61 -13.75
C ARG A 207 13.77 -8.44 -12.92
N ASN A 208 13.42 -9.68 -12.63
CA ASN A 208 14.15 -10.58 -11.75
C ASN A 208 14.36 -11.95 -12.43
N PRO A 209 15.23 -12.07 -13.43
CA PRO A 209 15.38 -13.28 -14.22
C PRO A 209 16.11 -14.42 -13.50
N SER A 210 16.60 -14.23 -12.27
CA SER A 210 17.34 -15.27 -11.53
C SER A 210 16.50 -16.51 -11.28
N ALA A 211 17.07 -17.69 -11.55
CA ALA A 211 16.44 -18.98 -11.28
C ALA A 211 16.31 -19.30 -9.79
N ASP A 212 17.15 -18.69 -8.95
CA ASP A 212 17.21 -18.96 -7.49
C ASP A 212 16.18 -18.15 -6.69
N LYS A 213 15.37 -17.33 -7.33
CA LYS A 213 14.35 -16.56 -6.65
C LYS A 213 13.17 -17.44 -6.22
N ALA A 214 12.54 -17.10 -5.08
CA ALA A 214 11.32 -17.75 -4.64
C ALA A 214 10.24 -17.70 -5.74
N PRO A 215 9.70 -18.85 -6.19
CA PRO A 215 8.71 -18.91 -7.26
C PRO A 215 7.38 -18.26 -6.83
N LEU A 216 6.70 -17.64 -7.80
CA LEU A 216 5.34 -17.18 -7.70
C LEU A 216 4.39 -18.30 -8.14
N ILE A 217 3.44 -18.68 -7.31
CA ILE A 217 2.54 -19.82 -7.54
C ILE A 217 1.10 -19.32 -7.48
N PRO A 218 0.42 -19.14 -8.62
CA PRO A 218 -1.01 -18.82 -8.64
C PRO A 218 -1.82 -19.97 -8.03
N VAL A 219 -2.75 -19.64 -7.16
CA VAL A 219 -3.67 -20.60 -6.54
C VAL A 219 -5.10 -20.17 -6.86
N THR A 220 -5.81 -21.00 -7.63
CA THR A 220 -7.15 -20.71 -8.15
C THR A 220 -8.19 -21.73 -7.75
N ASP A 221 -7.77 -22.87 -7.17
CA ASP A 221 -8.63 -23.96 -6.77
C ASP A 221 -8.60 -24.13 -5.23
N PRO A 222 -9.74 -24.02 -4.54
CA PRO A 222 -9.83 -24.23 -3.10
C PRO A 222 -9.42 -25.63 -2.63
N GLU A 223 -9.62 -26.66 -3.43
CA GLU A 223 -9.22 -28.03 -3.06
C GLU A 223 -7.70 -28.19 -3.14
N VAL A 224 -7.05 -27.60 -4.14
CA VAL A 224 -5.59 -27.51 -4.20
C VAL A 224 -5.06 -26.71 -3.02
N ALA A 225 -5.68 -25.58 -2.69
CA ALA A 225 -5.29 -24.71 -1.57
C ALA A 225 -5.21 -25.48 -0.24
N LYS A 226 -6.13 -26.40 0.04
CA LYS A 226 -6.14 -27.25 1.25
C LYS A 226 -4.94 -28.19 1.36
N THR A 227 -4.27 -28.52 0.24
CA THR A 227 -3.12 -29.43 0.22
C THR A 227 -1.79 -28.71 0.32
N LEU A 228 -1.78 -27.40 0.17
CA LEU A 228 -0.56 -26.60 0.20
C LEU A 228 -0.01 -26.48 1.62
N GLU A 229 1.30 -26.23 1.71
CA GLU A 229 1.96 -25.88 2.97
C GLU A 229 1.41 -24.52 3.47
N THR A 230 1.08 -24.45 4.75
CA THR A 230 0.54 -23.23 5.37
C THR A 230 1.56 -22.09 5.27
N PRO A 231 1.19 -20.92 4.75
CA PRO A 231 2.10 -19.77 4.70
C PRO A 231 2.44 -19.26 6.10
N ALA A 232 3.66 -18.79 6.30
CA ALA A 232 4.07 -18.17 7.57
C ALA A 232 3.62 -16.71 7.68
N ALA A 233 3.47 -16.03 6.55
CA ALA A 233 3.01 -14.66 6.45
C ALA A 233 2.05 -14.49 5.28
N ILE A 234 1.01 -13.70 5.49
CA ILE A 234 0.02 -13.31 4.47
C ILE A 234 -0.01 -11.79 4.38
N VAL A 235 -0.05 -11.24 3.15
CA VAL A 235 -0.42 -9.84 2.91
C VAL A 235 -1.66 -9.82 2.03
N SER A 236 -2.74 -9.25 2.56
CA SER A 236 -4.00 -9.04 1.84
C SER A 236 -4.12 -7.58 1.44
N GLY A 237 -4.19 -7.32 0.13
CA GLY A 237 -4.25 -5.98 -0.45
C GLY A 237 -5.49 -5.77 -1.31
N ILE A 238 -6.62 -6.39 -0.97
CA ILE A 238 -7.89 -6.22 -1.68
C ILE A 238 -8.88 -5.37 -0.86
N PRO A 239 -9.79 -4.62 -1.52
CA PRO A 239 -10.82 -3.84 -0.83
C PRO A 239 -11.78 -4.72 -0.01
N ASN A 240 -12.27 -4.18 1.11
CA ASN A 240 -13.27 -4.85 1.97
C ASN A 240 -14.69 -4.74 1.38
N TYR A 241 -14.95 -5.49 0.31
CA TYR A 241 -16.28 -5.63 -0.27
C TYR A 241 -16.71 -7.09 -0.27
N PRO A 242 -18.00 -7.38 -0.04
CA PRO A 242 -18.53 -8.73 -0.22
C PRO A 242 -18.29 -9.20 -1.65
N PRO A 243 -17.78 -10.41 -1.87
CA PRO A 243 -17.57 -10.95 -3.20
C PRO A 243 -18.91 -11.15 -3.92
N LYS A 244 -19.00 -10.74 -5.20
CA LYS A 244 -20.23 -10.76 -6.00
C LYS A 244 -20.10 -11.58 -7.27
N THR A 245 -18.94 -11.55 -7.93
CA THR A 245 -18.71 -12.33 -9.15
C THR A 245 -18.20 -13.73 -8.80
N GLU A 246 -18.30 -14.65 -9.75
CA GLU A 246 -17.78 -16.01 -9.57
C GLU A 246 -16.28 -16.03 -9.27
N GLU A 247 -15.53 -15.14 -9.92
CA GLU A 247 -14.09 -15.00 -9.71
C GLU A 247 -13.77 -14.46 -8.31
N GLU A 248 -14.53 -13.49 -7.83
CA GLU A 248 -14.38 -12.95 -6.47
C GLU A 248 -14.74 -14.00 -5.41
N ILE A 249 -15.82 -14.74 -5.61
CA ILE A 249 -16.25 -15.84 -4.73
C ILE A 249 -15.19 -16.94 -4.73
N ARG A 250 -14.66 -17.34 -5.90
CA ARG A 250 -13.60 -18.33 -6.00
C ARG A 250 -12.34 -17.89 -5.27
N ALA A 251 -11.86 -16.67 -5.49
CA ALA A 251 -10.68 -16.13 -4.81
C ALA A 251 -10.87 -16.09 -3.28
N ARG A 252 -12.07 -15.73 -2.80
CA ARG A 252 -12.42 -15.76 -1.38
C ARG A 252 -12.41 -17.19 -0.83
N ASN A 253 -12.94 -18.17 -1.56
CA ASN A 253 -12.93 -19.59 -1.15
C ASN A 253 -11.50 -20.14 -1.08
N VAL A 254 -10.63 -19.78 -2.04
CA VAL A 254 -9.20 -20.14 -2.02
C VAL A 254 -8.51 -19.55 -0.78
N LEU A 255 -8.72 -18.26 -0.51
CA LEU A 255 -8.18 -17.62 0.69
C LEU A 255 -8.66 -18.32 1.97
N THR A 256 -9.95 -18.57 2.08
CA THR A 256 -10.55 -19.26 3.25
C THR A 256 -9.97 -20.67 3.42
N ALA A 257 -9.73 -21.39 2.34
CA ALA A 257 -9.08 -22.71 2.38
C ALA A 257 -7.64 -22.62 2.89
N LEU A 258 -6.86 -21.62 2.45
CA LEU A 258 -5.49 -21.38 2.92
C LEU A 258 -5.46 -20.94 4.39
N LEU A 259 -6.41 -20.15 4.84
CA LEU A 259 -6.53 -19.75 6.25
C LEU A 259 -6.88 -20.95 7.15
N GLY A 260 -7.75 -21.84 6.66
CA GLY A 260 -8.20 -23.05 7.38
C GLY A 260 -7.22 -24.23 7.34
N ALA A 261 -6.18 -24.18 6.49
CA ALA A 261 -5.28 -25.30 6.27
C ALA A 261 -4.63 -25.81 7.57
N LYS A 262 -4.80 -27.09 7.79
CA LYS A 262 -4.23 -28.00 8.79
C LYS A 262 -4.07 -27.49 10.24
N GLU A 263 -4.90 -28.05 11.11
CA GLU A 263 -4.67 -28.12 12.55
C GLU A 263 -3.58 -29.17 12.85
N ASP A 264 -2.31 -28.79 12.78
CA ASP A 264 -1.18 -29.60 13.24
C ASP A 264 -0.76 -29.23 14.67
N GLY A 265 -1.59 -28.47 15.38
CA GLY A 265 -1.34 -28.01 16.76
C GLY A 265 -0.27 -26.91 16.85
N LYS A 266 0.26 -26.41 15.73
CA LYS A 266 1.22 -25.32 15.72
C LYS A 266 0.52 -23.96 15.60
N PRO A 267 1.08 -22.92 16.23
CA PRO A 267 0.58 -21.55 16.02
C PRO A 267 0.60 -21.21 14.52
N LYS A 268 -0.51 -20.69 14.03
CA LYS A 268 -0.56 -20.15 12.67
C LYS A 268 0.35 -18.93 12.51
N GLY A 269 0.59 -18.52 11.28
CA GLY A 269 1.40 -17.36 10.96
C GLY A 269 0.68 -16.04 11.27
N VAL A 270 1.08 -15.00 10.57
CA VAL A 270 0.50 -13.66 10.68
C VAL A 270 -0.12 -13.24 9.35
N ILE A 271 -1.16 -12.41 9.42
CA ILE A 271 -1.74 -11.75 8.26
C ILE A 271 -1.68 -10.24 8.45
N LEU A 272 -1.10 -9.54 7.49
CA LEU A 272 -1.24 -8.10 7.33
C LEU A 272 -2.41 -7.82 6.40
N GLU A 273 -3.52 -7.36 6.95
CA GLU A 273 -4.68 -6.90 6.20
C GLU A 273 -4.54 -5.42 5.89
N MET A 274 -4.15 -5.11 4.64
CA MET A 274 -3.83 -3.74 4.21
C MET A 274 -5.04 -2.81 4.19
N CYS A 275 -6.25 -3.34 4.03
CA CYS A 275 -7.46 -2.57 4.06
C CYS A 275 -7.83 -2.22 5.51
N TYR A 276 -8.13 -0.93 5.78
CA TYR A 276 -8.53 -0.42 7.08
C TYR A 276 -9.75 0.50 7.00
N HIS A 277 -10.49 0.45 5.90
CA HIS A 277 -11.71 1.20 5.68
C HIS A 277 -12.73 0.42 4.83
N PRO A 278 -14.03 0.62 4.99
CA PRO A 278 -14.68 1.58 5.92
C PRO A 278 -14.52 1.22 7.39
N VAL A 279 -14.17 -0.03 7.70
CA VAL A 279 -13.93 -0.52 9.06
C VAL A 279 -12.51 -1.08 9.16
N VAL A 280 -11.90 -0.93 10.35
CA VAL A 280 -10.54 -1.44 10.60
C VAL A 280 -10.50 -2.95 10.61
N TRP A 281 -11.53 -3.55 11.20
CA TRP A 281 -11.68 -5.00 11.31
C TRP A 281 -12.49 -5.53 10.13
N THR A 282 -11.82 -5.74 8.99
CA THR A 282 -12.45 -6.19 7.74
C THR A 282 -13.00 -7.62 7.83
N GLU A 283 -13.80 -8.04 6.85
CA GLU A 283 -14.27 -9.42 6.76
C GLU A 283 -13.09 -10.42 6.67
N ILE A 284 -12.01 -10.06 5.94
CA ILE A 284 -10.82 -10.92 5.87
C ILE A 284 -10.12 -10.99 7.22
N ALA A 285 -10.02 -9.88 7.95
CA ALA A 285 -9.48 -9.86 9.31
C ALA A 285 -10.28 -10.78 10.24
N GLN A 286 -11.62 -10.73 10.17
CA GLN A 286 -12.51 -11.60 10.95
C GLN A 286 -12.31 -13.08 10.61
N LEU A 287 -12.25 -13.43 9.32
CA LEU A 287 -12.01 -14.80 8.86
C LEU A 287 -10.65 -15.34 9.33
N ALA A 288 -9.62 -14.50 9.27
CA ALA A 288 -8.28 -14.88 9.69
C ALA A 288 -8.18 -15.06 11.21
N ASP A 289 -8.77 -14.16 11.99
CA ASP A 289 -8.80 -14.25 13.46
C ASP A 289 -9.56 -15.50 13.91
N ALA A 290 -10.75 -15.73 13.36
CA ALA A 290 -11.55 -16.94 13.63
C ALA A 290 -10.81 -18.24 13.27
N ALA A 291 -9.91 -18.19 12.28
CA ALA A 291 -9.05 -19.30 11.89
C ALA A 291 -7.75 -19.40 12.72
N GLY A 292 -7.56 -18.55 13.73
CA GLY A 292 -6.40 -18.57 14.65
C GLY A 292 -5.14 -17.87 14.12
N TRP A 293 -5.26 -16.99 13.12
CA TRP A 293 -4.15 -16.17 12.65
C TRP A 293 -3.99 -14.92 13.51
N LYS A 294 -2.74 -14.47 13.70
CA LYS A 294 -2.51 -13.15 14.25
C LYS A 294 -2.75 -12.10 13.17
N VAL A 295 -3.76 -11.26 13.37
CA VAL A 295 -4.09 -10.17 12.46
C VAL A 295 -3.28 -8.93 12.80
N ILE A 296 -2.65 -8.34 11.78
CA ILE A 296 -1.97 -7.04 11.81
C ILE A 296 -2.80 -6.12 10.91
N VAL A 297 -3.26 -5.00 11.45
CA VAL A 297 -4.11 -4.07 10.72
C VAL A 297 -3.30 -3.18 9.79
N GLY A 298 -3.88 -2.80 8.65
CA GLY A 298 -3.20 -2.03 7.59
C GLY A 298 -2.71 -0.65 7.99
N SER A 299 -3.24 -0.09 9.08
CA SER A 299 -2.74 1.16 9.67
C SER A 299 -1.28 1.07 10.15
N GLU A 300 -0.79 -0.12 10.50
CA GLU A 300 0.64 -0.33 10.79
C GLU A 300 1.50 -0.09 9.54
N ALA A 301 1.10 -0.65 8.40
CA ALA A 301 1.81 -0.40 7.16
C ALA A 301 1.71 1.06 6.71
N LEU A 302 0.53 1.70 6.89
CA LEU A 302 0.34 3.12 6.62
C LEU A 302 1.31 3.98 7.45
N LEU A 303 1.45 3.69 8.74
CA LEU A 303 2.36 4.39 9.65
C LEU A 303 3.80 4.36 9.11
N TRP A 304 4.35 3.18 8.92
CA TRP A 304 5.75 3.01 8.56
C TRP A 304 6.09 3.54 7.16
N GLN A 305 5.20 3.33 6.17
CA GLN A 305 5.40 3.90 4.84
C GLN A 305 5.35 5.44 4.86
N GLY A 306 4.48 6.02 5.68
CA GLY A 306 4.35 7.48 5.81
C GLY A 306 5.54 8.12 6.54
N LEU A 307 6.09 7.46 7.55
CA LEU A 307 7.34 7.89 8.21
C LEU A 307 8.52 7.88 7.24
N GLU A 308 8.63 6.86 6.38
CA GLU A 308 9.69 6.82 5.35
C GLU A 308 9.47 7.90 4.27
N GLN A 309 8.23 8.19 3.87
CA GLN A 309 7.91 9.33 3.01
C GLN A 309 8.37 10.65 3.64
N ALA A 310 8.01 10.87 4.90
CA ALA A 310 8.40 12.08 5.61
C ALA A 310 9.93 12.23 5.72
N LYS A 311 10.65 11.13 5.96
CA LYS A 311 12.12 11.12 5.95
C LYS A 311 12.69 11.55 4.60
N LEU A 312 12.18 10.99 3.50
CA LEU A 312 12.60 11.34 2.14
C LEU A 312 12.33 12.81 1.79
N TRP A 313 11.17 13.34 2.21
CA TRP A 313 10.77 14.70 1.88
C TRP A 313 11.46 15.77 2.74
N THR A 314 11.70 15.45 4.02
CA THR A 314 12.31 16.39 4.98
C THR A 314 13.82 16.26 5.08
N GLY A 315 14.42 15.18 4.60
CA GLY A 315 15.82 14.83 4.80
C GLY A 315 16.18 14.48 6.26
N LYS A 316 15.18 14.32 7.16
CA LYS A 316 15.38 14.03 8.58
C LYS A 316 14.99 12.58 8.89
N ASP A 317 15.74 11.93 9.77
CA ASP A 317 15.32 10.66 10.34
C ASP A 317 14.19 10.90 11.36
N VAL A 318 12.94 10.90 10.86
CA VAL A 318 11.77 11.26 11.65
C VAL A 318 11.48 10.25 12.77
N VAL A 319 11.90 9.00 12.62
CA VAL A 319 11.75 7.97 13.66
C VAL A 319 12.66 8.25 14.85
N ALA A 320 13.82 8.84 14.62
CA ALA A 320 14.76 9.23 15.68
C ALA A 320 14.35 10.52 16.41
N VAL A 321 13.32 11.25 15.93
CA VAL A 321 12.84 12.48 16.60
C VAL A 321 12.06 12.09 17.87
N PRO A 322 12.46 12.60 19.04
CA PRO A 322 11.81 12.24 20.32
C PRO A 322 10.30 12.48 20.31
N GLY A 323 9.53 11.46 20.71
CA GLY A 323 8.08 11.52 20.84
C GLY A 323 7.28 11.52 19.54
N LEU A 324 7.93 11.62 18.36
CA LEU A 324 7.21 11.69 17.09
C LEU A 324 6.49 10.37 16.77
N LEU A 325 7.17 9.24 16.93
CA LEU A 325 6.58 7.93 16.63
C LEU A 325 5.34 7.66 17.49
N ASP A 326 5.42 7.92 18.80
CA ASP A 326 4.31 7.70 19.72
C ASP A 326 3.14 8.63 19.42
N MET A 327 3.41 9.90 19.17
CA MET A 327 2.39 10.88 18.78
C MET A 327 1.66 10.48 17.49
N VAL A 328 2.38 9.99 16.48
CA VAL A 328 1.75 9.56 15.23
C VAL A 328 0.93 8.28 15.41
N LYS A 329 1.39 7.32 16.22
CA LYS A 329 0.61 6.14 16.60
C LYS A 329 -0.69 6.51 17.30
N GLU A 330 -0.65 7.41 18.27
CA GLU A 330 -1.84 7.90 18.98
C GLU A 330 -2.81 8.61 18.01
N MET A 331 -2.30 9.45 17.13
CA MET A 331 -3.12 10.14 16.13
C MET A 331 -3.81 9.15 15.20
N VAL A 332 -3.11 8.12 14.68
CA VAL A 332 -3.70 7.09 13.82
C VAL A 332 -4.78 6.33 14.59
N ALA A 333 -4.50 5.86 15.80
CA ALA A 333 -5.47 5.14 16.63
C ALA A 333 -6.73 5.98 16.91
N LYS A 334 -6.57 7.26 17.25
CA LYS A 334 -7.69 8.18 17.47
C LYS A 334 -8.56 8.34 16.22
N ASN A 335 -7.97 8.60 15.06
CA ASN A 335 -8.70 8.75 13.79
C ASN A 335 -9.48 7.48 13.41
N LEU A 336 -8.91 6.29 13.65
CA LEU A 336 -9.58 5.02 13.38
C LEU A 336 -10.78 4.83 14.32
N ALA A 337 -10.61 5.09 15.63
CA ALA A 337 -11.69 4.98 16.60
C ALA A 337 -12.85 5.97 16.33
N GLU A 338 -12.55 7.19 15.87
CA GLU A 338 -13.56 8.17 15.46
C GLU A 338 -14.37 7.70 14.24
N ARG A 339 -13.71 7.06 13.27
CA ARG A 339 -14.38 6.50 12.08
C ARG A 339 -15.28 5.31 12.41
N GLU A 340 -14.85 4.41 13.27
CA GLU A 340 -15.69 3.29 13.72
C GLU A 340 -16.98 3.78 14.40
N LYS A 341 -16.88 4.82 15.23
CA LYS A 341 -18.06 5.45 15.86
C LYS A 341 -19.01 6.11 14.85
N ALA A 342 -18.47 6.66 13.75
CA ALA A 342 -19.29 7.30 12.72
C ALA A 342 -19.98 6.29 11.77
N THR A 343 -19.57 5.03 11.82
CA THR A 343 -20.11 3.96 10.97
C THR A 343 -21.19 3.13 11.68
N LEU A 344 -21.26 3.24 13.02
CA LEU A 344 -22.32 2.67 13.88
C LEU A 344 -23.52 3.62 13.99
#